data_a01472c13aae8ac3e057a2d95aba4b11
#
_entry.id   a01472c13aae8ac3e057a2d95aba4b11
#
_cell.length_a   1.000
_cell.length_b   1.000
_cell.length_c   1.000
_cell.angle_alpha   90.00
_cell.angle_beta   90.00
_cell.angle_gamma   90.00
#
_symmetry.space_group_name_H-M   'P 1'
#
loop_
_entity.id
_entity.type
_entity.pdbx_description
1 polymer ?
#
loop_
_entity_poly.entity_id
_entity_poly.type
_entity_poly.pdbx_seq_one_letter_code
_entity_poly.pdbx_strand_id
1 'polypeptide(L)'
;SILYVNSDNAFSGLQYAIDEDLAPVLTVSYGDCEADAGAAFADSLANSAKQANAQGMTMVSASGDDGAADCDQGTPTSPPTIATHGLAVDIPAAIPYFTGVGGTEFNEGSETYWSSTNNAYMGSALRYIPETAWNETANDGSLAAGGGGASTLFSKPSWQTGAGVPADGKRDVPDVSFNASAGHDPYLICTSGSCVNGFRAADNTLQVVGGTSAGAPSFAAVVALIDQRQKGAQGNVNPTLYAVAAKSSDAFHDVTTGNNMVPCEPGSLDCPGSGEMGYSAGPGYDLASGLGSIDAYNLAADWSSAPPPPDFQISISPASVTVNSGATATATVTITGLNGFSGAVNFTLGVPATLAGVTAAASPSTVTGTGAATLTITAAPGASLQVPGRFHDPGPWTTLALLLSGLGFGVIVLRSRGPRPVLASRGPVQTRLGMALALGCLLAAAISCGGGGSTSPTTPTTTSTAPQPVTADVTVQATSGSLSHSASVSVTLN
;
A
#
# COMPACT_ATOMS: atom_id res chain seq x y z
N SER A 1 -11.65 -18.12 9.03
CA SER A 1 -10.28 -18.62 9.20
C SER A 1 -9.30 -17.47 9.13
N ILE A 2 -8.16 -17.56 9.81
CA ILE A 2 -7.07 -16.57 9.76
C ILE A 2 -5.91 -17.24 9.02
N LEU A 3 -5.30 -16.51 8.09
CA LEU A 3 -4.13 -16.91 7.36
C LEU A 3 -2.97 -15.98 7.74
N TYR A 4 -1.86 -16.56 8.18
CA TYR A 4 -0.63 -15.82 8.46
C TYR A 4 0.35 -15.98 7.29
N VAL A 5 0.80 -14.86 6.73
CA VAL A 5 1.85 -14.82 5.72
C VAL A 5 3.17 -14.51 6.43
N ASN A 6 4.05 -15.49 6.50
CA ASN A 6 5.37 -15.33 7.12
C ASN A 6 6.38 -14.83 6.08
N SER A 7 7.02 -13.70 6.36
CA SER A 7 8.00 -13.07 5.49
C SER A 7 9.04 -12.31 6.33
N ASP A 8 10.26 -12.17 5.81
CA ASP A 8 11.32 -11.38 6.45
C ASP A 8 11.05 -9.87 6.42
N ASN A 9 10.08 -9.44 5.61
CA ASN A 9 9.63 -8.05 5.50
C ASN A 9 8.11 -8.01 5.33
N ALA A 10 7.41 -7.21 6.14
CA ALA A 10 5.96 -7.12 6.16
C ALA A 10 5.35 -6.77 4.78
N PHE A 11 5.96 -5.83 4.06
CA PHE A 11 5.47 -5.41 2.75
C PHE A 11 5.69 -6.45 1.66
N SER A 12 6.76 -7.26 1.76
CA SER A 12 6.96 -8.41 0.86
C SER A 12 5.90 -9.49 1.10
N GLY A 13 5.55 -9.73 2.37
CA GLY A 13 4.45 -10.62 2.74
C GLY A 13 3.10 -10.12 2.23
N LEU A 14 2.85 -8.81 2.34
CA LEU A 14 1.66 -8.16 1.82
C LEU A 14 1.56 -8.31 0.29
N GLN A 15 2.65 -8.00 -0.45
CA GLN A 15 2.68 -8.15 -1.90
C GLN A 15 2.41 -9.60 -2.33
N TYR A 16 3.02 -10.58 -1.66
CA TYR A 16 2.76 -11.99 -1.92
C TYR A 16 1.29 -12.36 -1.71
N ALA A 17 0.67 -11.86 -0.62
CA ALA A 17 -0.74 -12.12 -0.36
C ALA A 17 -1.66 -11.53 -1.43
N ILE A 18 -1.31 -10.37 -2.00
CA ILE A 18 -2.04 -9.73 -3.10
C ILE A 18 -1.86 -10.51 -4.40
N ASP A 19 -0.64 -10.88 -4.75
CA ASP A 19 -0.32 -11.54 -6.01
C ASP A 19 -0.96 -12.94 -6.10
N GLU A 20 -1.06 -13.64 -4.96
CA GLU A 20 -1.66 -14.97 -4.86
C GLU A 20 -3.16 -14.93 -4.49
N ASP A 21 -3.77 -13.76 -4.32
CA ASP A 21 -5.19 -13.58 -3.96
C ASP A 21 -5.60 -14.44 -2.75
N LEU A 22 -4.82 -14.36 -1.68
CA LEU A 22 -4.90 -15.34 -0.57
C LEU A 22 -6.13 -15.19 0.33
N ALA A 23 -6.65 -13.96 0.48
CA ALA A 23 -7.77 -13.69 1.37
C ALA A 23 -8.52 -12.42 0.96
N PRO A 24 -9.85 -12.33 1.17
CA PRO A 24 -10.64 -11.15 0.82
C PRO A 24 -10.35 -9.93 1.70
N VAL A 25 -9.72 -10.09 2.85
CA VAL A 25 -9.34 -9.01 3.75
C VAL A 25 -7.91 -9.22 4.21
N LEU A 26 -7.07 -8.20 4.02
CA LEU A 26 -5.70 -8.15 4.51
C LEU A 26 -5.57 -7.05 5.57
N THR A 27 -4.83 -7.34 6.64
CA THR A 27 -4.48 -6.36 7.65
C THR A 27 -2.98 -6.34 7.91
N VAL A 28 -2.41 -5.15 8.05
CA VAL A 28 -1.02 -4.92 8.41
C VAL A 28 -0.95 -3.89 9.52
N SER A 29 -0.30 -4.26 10.64
CA SER A 29 -0.07 -3.36 11.76
C SER A 29 1.43 -3.04 11.84
N TYR A 30 1.94 -2.54 10.73
CA TYR A 30 3.34 -2.14 10.55
C TYR A 30 3.40 -1.08 9.45
N GLY A 31 4.09 0.01 9.72
CA GLY A 31 4.23 1.11 8.79
C GLY A 31 5.51 1.91 9.03
N ASP A 32 5.57 3.02 8.34
CA ASP A 32 6.64 4.00 8.43
C ASP A 32 6.08 5.38 8.06
N CYS A 33 6.65 6.45 8.58
CA CYS A 33 6.14 7.78 8.24
C CYS A 33 6.32 8.11 6.74
N GLU A 34 5.44 8.96 6.20
CA GLU A 34 5.48 9.33 4.78
C GLU A 34 6.84 9.85 4.30
N ALA A 35 7.55 10.63 5.13
CA ALA A 35 8.82 11.23 4.74
C ALA A 35 9.94 10.19 4.62
N ASP A 36 9.99 9.23 5.53
CA ASP A 36 11.00 8.16 5.56
C ASP A 36 10.68 7.08 4.52
N ALA A 37 9.42 6.72 4.37
CA ALA A 37 8.95 5.81 3.31
C ALA A 37 9.27 6.39 1.91
N GLY A 38 9.04 7.66 1.72
CA GLY A 38 9.27 8.40 0.47
C GLY A 38 8.25 8.10 -0.63
N ALA A 39 8.05 9.06 -1.53
CA ALA A 39 6.99 9.02 -2.55
C ALA A 39 7.07 7.77 -3.46
N ALA A 40 8.27 7.33 -3.85
CA ALA A 40 8.42 6.18 -4.75
C ALA A 40 7.95 4.86 -4.12
N PHE A 41 8.22 4.66 -2.83
CA PHE A 41 7.74 3.48 -2.11
C PHE A 41 6.23 3.58 -1.88
N ALA A 42 5.73 4.74 -1.43
CA ALA A 42 4.31 4.99 -1.22
C ALA A 42 3.49 4.77 -2.49
N ASP A 43 3.96 5.26 -3.66
CA ASP A 43 3.33 5.04 -4.96
C ASP A 43 3.32 3.55 -5.37
N SER A 44 4.43 2.83 -5.12
CA SER A 44 4.52 1.40 -5.41
C SER A 44 3.50 0.61 -4.58
N LEU A 45 3.43 0.89 -3.28
CA LEU A 45 2.49 0.24 -2.37
C LEU A 45 1.03 0.60 -2.69
N ALA A 46 0.77 1.87 -3.08
CA ALA A 46 -0.54 2.29 -3.55
C ALA A 46 -0.99 1.54 -4.81
N ASN A 47 -0.07 1.26 -5.74
CA ASN A 47 -0.39 0.45 -6.92
C ASN A 47 -0.72 -1.00 -6.55
N SER A 48 0.01 -1.60 -5.61
CA SER A 48 -0.30 -2.94 -5.09
C SER A 48 -1.67 -2.97 -4.38
N ALA A 49 -1.96 -1.98 -3.54
CA ALA A 49 -3.25 -1.88 -2.85
C ALA A 49 -4.41 -1.66 -3.82
N LYS A 50 -4.19 -0.90 -4.89
CA LYS A 50 -5.16 -0.72 -5.97
C LYS A 50 -5.43 -2.02 -6.72
N GLN A 51 -4.39 -2.84 -6.97
CA GLN A 51 -4.54 -4.18 -7.51
C GLN A 51 -5.39 -5.04 -6.57
N ALA A 52 -5.07 -5.07 -5.27
CA ALA A 52 -5.83 -5.79 -4.25
C ALA A 52 -7.31 -5.41 -4.25
N ASN A 53 -7.61 -4.10 -4.23
CA ASN A 53 -9.00 -3.62 -4.26
C ASN A 53 -9.73 -4.02 -5.56
N ALA A 54 -9.04 -4.06 -6.71
CA ALA A 54 -9.61 -4.51 -7.97
C ALA A 54 -9.90 -6.02 -7.99
N GLN A 55 -9.16 -6.81 -7.21
CA GLN A 55 -9.42 -8.24 -6.95
C GLN A 55 -10.56 -8.46 -5.93
N GLY A 56 -11.05 -7.39 -5.32
CA GLY A 56 -12.05 -7.44 -4.25
C GLY A 56 -11.48 -7.52 -2.84
N MET A 57 -10.16 -7.46 -2.68
CA MET A 57 -9.51 -7.54 -1.37
C MET A 57 -9.58 -6.20 -0.64
N THR A 58 -10.00 -6.22 0.61
CA THR A 58 -9.95 -5.04 1.49
C THR A 58 -8.61 -4.95 2.17
N MET A 59 -8.02 -3.76 2.17
CA MET A 59 -6.74 -3.46 2.80
C MET A 59 -6.96 -2.61 4.05
N VAL A 60 -6.44 -3.06 5.20
CA VAL A 60 -6.57 -2.38 6.49
C VAL A 60 -5.18 -2.16 7.10
N SER A 61 -4.93 -0.98 7.64
CA SER A 61 -3.68 -0.67 8.34
C SER A 61 -3.91 0.10 9.64
N ALA A 62 -3.04 -0.13 10.62
CA ALA A 62 -2.87 0.76 11.76
C ALA A 62 -2.41 2.15 11.30
N SER A 63 -2.82 3.22 11.99
CA SER A 63 -2.49 4.60 11.60
C SER A 63 -1.27 5.18 12.32
N GLY A 64 -0.61 4.40 13.17
CA GLY A 64 0.53 4.83 13.99
C GLY A 64 0.18 5.01 15.47
N ASP A 65 1.20 5.00 16.31
CA ASP A 65 1.08 5.05 17.77
C ASP A 65 1.82 6.24 18.40
N ASP A 66 2.46 7.11 17.61
CA ASP A 66 3.23 8.26 18.04
C ASP A 66 2.46 9.60 17.91
N GLY A 67 1.13 9.53 17.91
CA GLY A 67 0.25 10.68 17.72
C GLY A 67 0.36 11.26 16.30
N ALA A 68 0.29 12.60 16.19
CA ALA A 68 0.44 13.30 14.92
C ALA A 68 1.90 13.41 14.43
N ALA A 69 2.85 12.73 15.08
CA ALA A 69 4.30 12.85 14.88
C ALA A 69 4.92 11.54 14.40
N ASP A 70 4.34 10.90 13.43
CA ASP A 70 4.70 9.55 13.00
C ASP A 70 6.18 9.40 12.56
N CYS A 71 6.87 10.49 12.17
CA CYS A 71 8.30 10.47 11.86
C CYS A 71 9.22 10.51 13.10
N ASP A 72 8.67 10.59 14.29
CA ASP A 72 9.41 10.54 15.55
C ASP A 72 9.32 9.14 16.20
N GLN A 73 9.15 8.09 15.39
CA GLN A 73 9.12 6.71 15.85
C GLN A 73 10.41 6.34 16.57
N GLY A 74 10.30 5.71 17.70
CA GLY A 74 11.42 5.22 18.48
C GLY A 74 11.62 3.72 18.37
N THR A 75 12.51 3.22 19.21
CA THR A 75 12.64 1.77 19.40
C THR A 75 12.04 1.37 20.75
N PRO A 76 11.61 0.11 20.95
CA PRO A 76 11.08 -0.34 22.23
C PRO A 76 12.03 -0.10 23.44
N THR A 77 13.34 0.05 23.19
CA THR A 77 14.34 0.32 24.20
C THR A 77 14.72 1.80 24.32
N SER A 78 14.26 2.64 23.42
CA SER A 78 14.50 4.08 23.39
C SER A 78 13.32 4.79 22.69
N PRO A 79 12.13 4.79 23.33
CA PRO A 79 10.98 5.50 22.77
C PRO A 79 11.22 7.02 22.85
N PRO A 80 10.72 7.79 21.88
CA PRO A 80 10.84 9.24 21.89
C PRO A 80 9.94 9.83 22.96
N THR A 81 10.39 10.93 23.57
CA THR A 81 9.61 11.66 24.60
C THR A 81 9.16 13.03 24.11
N ILE A 82 9.68 13.47 22.97
CA ILE A 82 9.39 14.76 22.35
C ILE A 82 9.56 14.64 20.84
N ALA A 83 8.63 15.19 20.09
CA ALA A 83 8.65 15.19 18.63
C ALA A 83 9.55 16.31 18.08
N THR A 84 10.25 16.03 16.99
CA THR A 84 11.24 16.93 16.37
C THR A 84 11.11 17.05 14.86
N HIS A 85 10.37 16.13 14.20
CA HIS A 85 10.26 16.02 12.74
C HIS A 85 8.99 16.66 12.17
N GLY A 86 8.11 17.20 13.01
CA GLY A 86 6.87 17.86 12.58
C GLY A 86 5.69 16.91 12.45
N LEU A 87 4.58 17.43 11.88
CA LEU A 87 3.37 16.65 11.65
C LEU A 87 3.59 15.63 10.54
N ALA A 88 3.26 14.38 10.79
CA ALA A 88 3.41 13.29 9.85
C ALA A 88 2.36 12.20 10.07
N VAL A 89 2.05 11.45 9.01
CA VAL A 89 1.14 10.31 9.00
C VAL A 89 1.83 9.05 8.52
N ASP A 90 1.27 7.90 8.89
CA ASP A 90 1.79 6.57 8.57
C ASP A 90 1.48 6.14 7.12
N ILE A 91 2.39 5.43 6.52
CA ILE A 91 2.24 4.59 5.33
C ILE A 91 2.31 3.13 5.79
N PRO A 92 1.27 2.31 5.56
CA PRO A 92 0.28 2.43 4.46
C PRO A 92 -1.05 3.11 4.80
N ALA A 93 -1.33 3.52 6.03
CA ALA A 93 -2.64 4.04 6.43
C ALA A 93 -3.10 5.26 5.60
N ALA A 94 -2.16 6.14 5.21
CA ALA A 94 -2.45 7.33 4.39
C ALA A 94 -2.72 7.02 2.91
N ILE A 95 -2.51 5.78 2.46
CA ILE A 95 -2.82 5.40 1.07
C ILE A 95 -4.34 5.29 0.88
N PRO A 96 -4.94 5.94 -0.15
CA PRO A 96 -6.41 5.95 -0.35
C PRO A 96 -7.06 4.57 -0.57
N TYR A 97 -6.27 3.54 -0.78
CA TYR A 97 -6.71 2.16 -1.00
C TYR A 97 -6.62 1.28 0.26
N PHE A 98 -6.17 1.86 1.36
CA PHE A 98 -6.19 1.28 2.69
C PHE A 98 -7.23 1.99 3.56
N THR A 99 -7.82 1.26 4.51
CA THR A 99 -8.53 1.85 5.63
C THR A 99 -7.55 2.03 6.78
N GLY A 100 -7.30 3.28 7.16
CA GLY A 100 -6.48 3.64 8.30
C GLY A 100 -7.29 3.52 9.59
N VAL A 101 -6.79 2.75 10.55
CA VAL A 101 -7.45 2.52 11.83
C VAL A 101 -6.69 3.23 12.94
N GLY A 102 -7.33 4.21 13.55
CA GLY A 102 -6.83 5.03 14.67
C GLY A 102 -7.13 4.44 16.04
N GLY A 103 -6.84 5.24 17.06
CA GLY A 103 -6.94 4.86 18.45
C GLY A 103 -7.97 5.66 19.25
N THR A 104 -8.76 4.95 20.05
CA THR A 104 -9.59 5.51 21.15
C THR A 104 -9.17 4.91 22.48
N GLU A 105 -9.67 5.46 23.58
CA GLU A 105 -9.65 4.83 24.89
C GLU A 105 -11.03 5.00 25.55
N PHE A 106 -11.41 4.05 26.40
CA PHE A 106 -12.69 4.11 27.11
C PHE A 106 -12.68 5.22 28.16
N ASN A 107 -13.84 5.87 28.35
CA ASN A 107 -14.04 6.94 29.31
C ASN A 107 -15.33 6.67 30.11
N GLU A 108 -15.24 5.77 31.08
CA GLU A 108 -16.38 5.34 31.90
C GLU A 108 -16.88 6.42 32.87
N GLY A 109 -16.03 7.37 33.18
CA GLY A 109 -16.35 8.34 34.24
C GLY A 109 -16.70 7.66 35.56
N SER A 110 -17.86 7.95 36.10
CA SER A 110 -18.34 7.37 37.39
C SER A 110 -19.43 6.29 37.18
N GLU A 111 -19.78 5.95 35.95
CA GLU A 111 -20.85 5.01 35.66
C GLU A 111 -20.37 3.54 35.64
N THR A 112 -21.31 2.60 35.75
CA THR A 112 -21.01 1.18 35.66
C THR A 112 -21.33 0.68 34.26
N TYR A 113 -20.30 0.31 33.54
CA TYR A 113 -20.38 -0.25 32.19
C TYR A 113 -20.08 -1.76 32.15
N TRP A 114 -19.44 -2.29 33.18
CA TRP A 114 -18.99 -3.68 33.24
C TRP A 114 -19.85 -4.50 34.19
N SER A 115 -20.25 -5.69 33.76
CA SER A 115 -20.85 -6.70 34.64
C SER A 115 -19.78 -7.40 35.46
N SER A 116 -20.13 -7.80 36.69
CA SER A 116 -19.25 -8.62 37.53
C SER A 116 -19.04 -10.05 37.00
N THR A 117 -19.82 -10.47 36.00
CA THR A 117 -19.77 -11.80 35.39
C THR A 117 -19.89 -11.70 33.87
N ASN A 118 -19.18 -12.57 33.16
CA ASN A 118 -19.30 -12.67 31.72
C ASN A 118 -20.64 -13.30 31.30
N ASN A 119 -21.16 -12.88 30.16
CA ASN A 119 -22.29 -13.53 29.52
C ASN A 119 -21.85 -14.83 28.80
N ALA A 120 -22.79 -15.50 28.09
CA ALA A 120 -22.53 -16.76 27.37
C ALA A 120 -21.47 -16.60 26.24
N TYR A 121 -21.19 -15.40 25.81
CA TYR A 121 -20.19 -15.06 24.77
C TYR A 121 -18.91 -14.48 25.34
N MET A 122 -18.69 -14.62 26.65
CA MET A 122 -17.53 -14.11 27.38
C MET A 122 -17.43 -12.58 27.47
N GLY A 123 -18.46 -11.86 27.06
CA GLY A 123 -18.54 -10.41 27.16
C GLY A 123 -19.05 -9.96 28.54
N SER A 124 -18.51 -8.89 29.08
CA SER A 124 -18.94 -8.24 30.33
C SER A 124 -19.45 -6.81 30.15
N ALA A 125 -19.24 -6.19 29.01
CA ALA A 125 -19.80 -4.87 28.72
C ALA A 125 -21.32 -4.90 28.70
N LEU A 126 -21.96 -3.98 29.42
CA LEU A 126 -23.41 -3.88 29.57
C LEU A 126 -24.05 -3.02 28.49
N ARG A 127 -23.29 -2.09 27.93
CA ARG A 127 -23.69 -1.13 26.90
C ARG A 127 -22.45 -0.54 26.26
N TYR A 128 -22.63 0.33 25.26
CA TYR A 128 -21.55 1.15 24.72
C TYR A 128 -20.88 1.94 25.85
N ILE A 129 -19.56 1.95 25.84
CA ILE A 129 -18.72 2.70 26.78
C ILE A 129 -18.26 3.95 26.03
N PRO A 130 -18.52 5.18 26.54
CA PRO A 130 -18.01 6.38 25.91
C PRO A 130 -16.50 6.33 25.68
N GLU A 131 -16.05 6.97 24.63
CA GLU A 131 -14.64 6.96 24.23
C GLU A 131 -14.11 8.39 24.11
N THR A 132 -12.81 8.52 24.25
CA THR A 132 -12.02 9.70 23.92
C THR A 132 -10.92 9.30 22.94
N ALA A 133 -10.36 10.23 22.17
CA ALA A 133 -9.20 9.93 21.35
C ALA A 133 -8.05 9.45 22.24
N TRP A 134 -7.40 8.35 21.86
CA TRP A 134 -6.32 7.75 22.66
C TRP A 134 -5.09 8.64 22.71
N ASN A 135 -4.67 8.98 23.93
CA ASN A 135 -3.43 9.69 24.19
C ASN A 135 -2.93 9.41 25.63
N GLU A 136 -2.00 8.50 25.76
CA GLU A 136 -1.34 8.13 27.02
C GLU A 136 0.04 8.77 27.18
N THR A 137 0.46 9.67 26.27
CA THR A 137 1.81 10.29 26.25
C THR A 137 2.23 10.85 27.62
N ALA A 138 1.31 11.51 28.33
CA ALA A 138 1.61 12.07 29.64
C ALA A 138 1.83 11.00 30.73
N ASN A 139 1.22 9.83 30.59
CA ASN A 139 1.28 8.73 31.55
C ASN A 139 2.46 7.78 31.26
N ASP A 140 2.73 7.52 30.00
CA ASP A 140 3.79 6.62 29.54
C ASP A 140 5.19 7.26 29.63
N GLY A 141 5.26 8.59 29.58
CA GLY A 141 6.52 9.32 29.52
C GLY A 141 7.26 9.16 28.19
N SER A 142 6.56 8.72 27.15
CA SER A 142 6.99 8.64 25.76
C SER A 142 5.81 8.99 24.86
N LEU A 143 6.04 9.23 23.55
CA LEU A 143 4.95 9.43 22.62
C LEU A 143 4.09 8.16 22.60
N ALA A 144 2.80 8.29 22.89
CA ALA A 144 1.84 7.18 22.94
C ALA A 144 0.44 7.73 22.68
N ALA A 145 0.05 7.87 21.42
CA ALA A 145 -1.23 8.41 21.01
C ALA A 145 -1.61 7.91 19.60
N GLY A 146 -2.90 7.95 19.25
CA GLY A 146 -3.38 7.52 17.94
C GLY A 146 -2.81 8.36 16.82
N GLY A 147 -2.21 7.68 15.81
CA GLY A 147 -1.70 8.31 14.60
C GLY A 147 -2.82 8.94 13.77
N GLY A 148 -2.57 10.16 13.28
CA GLY A 148 -3.55 10.85 12.44
C GLY A 148 -3.09 12.22 11.97
N GLY A 149 -3.70 12.69 10.89
CA GLY A 149 -3.33 13.94 10.23
C GLY A 149 -3.64 13.91 8.74
N ALA A 150 -3.04 14.83 8.00
CA ALA A 150 -3.23 14.99 6.55
C ALA A 150 -1.98 14.57 5.79
N SER A 151 -2.15 13.63 4.84
CA SER A 151 -1.07 13.16 3.97
C SER A 151 -0.42 14.30 3.18
N THR A 152 0.89 14.24 3.04
CA THR A 152 1.65 15.15 2.16
C THR A 152 1.83 14.57 0.76
N LEU A 153 1.64 13.28 0.57
CA LEU A 153 1.82 12.57 -0.69
C LEU A 153 0.51 12.35 -1.45
N PHE A 154 -0.59 12.05 -0.75
CA PHE A 154 -1.85 11.68 -1.37
C PHE A 154 -2.90 12.78 -1.33
N SER A 155 -3.52 13.02 -2.48
CA SER A 155 -4.67 13.93 -2.59
C SER A 155 -5.92 13.33 -1.94
N LYS A 156 -6.81 14.20 -1.46
CA LYS A 156 -8.10 13.81 -0.89
C LYS A 156 -8.92 13.03 -1.91
N PRO A 157 -9.29 11.76 -1.60
CA PRO A 157 -10.18 11.01 -2.46
C PRO A 157 -11.57 11.63 -2.53
N SER A 158 -12.26 11.45 -3.66
CA SER A 158 -13.60 12.01 -3.86
C SER A 158 -14.66 11.48 -2.89
N TRP A 159 -14.42 10.32 -2.28
CA TRP A 159 -15.30 9.72 -1.28
C TRP A 159 -15.06 10.25 0.14
N GLN A 160 -13.92 10.84 0.42
CA GLN A 160 -13.61 11.37 1.75
C GLN A 160 -14.28 12.73 1.94
N THR A 161 -15.58 12.67 2.23
CA THR A 161 -16.47 13.82 2.39
C THR A 161 -17.40 13.62 3.57
N GLY A 162 -17.87 14.69 4.18
CA GLY A 162 -18.80 14.65 5.30
C GLY A 162 -18.58 15.79 6.29
N ALA A 163 -19.39 15.80 7.35
CA ALA A 163 -19.22 16.76 8.43
C ALA A 163 -17.86 16.56 9.10
N GLY A 164 -17.11 17.62 9.35
CA GLY A 164 -15.80 17.59 9.99
C GLY A 164 -14.62 17.29 9.06
N VAL A 165 -14.83 16.70 7.87
CA VAL A 165 -13.73 16.43 6.92
C VAL A 165 -13.11 17.74 6.45
N PRO A 166 -11.78 17.95 6.64
CA PRO A 166 -11.11 19.19 6.23
C PRO A 166 -11.19 19.43 4.71
N ALA A 167 -11.33 20.68 4.31
CA ALA A 167 -11.35 21.07 2.88
C ALA A 167 -9.94 21.42 2.38
N ASP A 168 -8.93 20.64 2.74
CA ASP A 168 -7.51 20.88 2.47
C ASP A 168 -6.99 20.22 1.19
N GLY A 169 -7.80 19.34 0.56
CA GLY A 169 -7.44 18.62 -0.67
C GLY A 169 -6.46 17.46 -0.44
N LYS A 170 -6.21 17.06 0.81
CA LYS A 170 -5.29 16.01 1.19
C LYS A 170 -6.05 14.78 1.73
N ARG A 171 -5.48 13.60 1.57
CA ARG A 171 -5.98 12.39 2.23
C ARG A 171 -5.79 12.53 3.74
N ASP A 172 -6.85 12.41 4.49
CA ASP A 172 -6.86 12.50 5.95
C ASP A 172 -6.97 11.11 6.58
N VAL A 173 -6.24 10.86 7.66
CA VAL A 173 -6.28 9.65 8.48
C VAL A 173 -6.48 10.02 9.96
N PRO A 174 -7.05 9.09 10.74
CA PRO A 174 -7.56 7.76 10.39
C PRO A 174 -8.93 7.80 9.71
N ASP A 175 -9.44 6.65 9.21
CA ASP A 175 -10.83 6.55 8.71
C ASP A 175 -11.79 6.20 9.84
N VAL A 176 -11.43 5.24 10.67
CA VAL A 176 -12.17 4.76 11.84
C VAL A 176 -11.21 4.52 12.98
N SER A 177 -11.71 4.39 14.21
CA SER A 177 -10.88 4.12 15.39
C SER A 177 -11.45 3.00 16.26
N PHE A 178 -10.56 2.38 17.03
CA PHE A 178 -10.87 1.36 18.03
C PHE A 178 -10.09 1.63 19.32
N ASN A 179 -10.50 1.01 20.43
CA ASN A 179 -9.71 1.08 21.65
C ASN A 179 -8.26 0.67 21.37
N ALA A 180 -7.33 1.54 21.77
CA ALA A 180 -5.89 1.37 21.56
C ALA A 180 -5.09 1.52 22.85
N SER A 181 -5.75 1.90 23.95
CA SER A 181 -5.08 2.08 25.23
C SER A 181 -4.48 0.77 25.75
N ALA A 182 -3.21 0.80 26.08
CA ALA A 182 -2.52 -0.30 26.78
C ALA A 182 -2.60 -0.15 28.31
N GLY A 183 -2.81 1.07 28.78
CA GLY A 183 -2.88 1.41 30.21
C GLY A 183 -4.30 1.37 30.77
N HIS A 184 -5.34 1.51 29.93
CA HIS A 184 -6.74 1.54 30.33
C HIS A 184 -7.58 0.58 29.50
N ASP A 185 -8.07 -0.49 30.11
CA ASP A 185 -8.89 -1.55 29.48
C ASP A 185 -8.29 -2.17 28.20
N PRO A 186 -7.03 -2.64 28.28
CA PRO A 186 -6.31 -3.15 27.11
C PRO A 186 -6.86 -4.49 26.63
N TYR A 187 -6.49 -4.88 25.42
CA TYR A 187 -6.74 -6.23 24.91
C TYR A 187 -5.91 -7.25 25.67
N LEU A 188 -6.57 -8.33 26.12
CA LEU A 188 -5.90 -9.46 26.75
C LEU A 188 -5.38 -10.43 25.69
N ILE A 189 -4.11 -10.85 25.78
CA ILE A 189 -3.51 -11.80 24.87
C ILE A 189 -2.96 -13.03 25.58
N CYS A 190 -2.93 -14.15 24.85
CA CYS A 190 -2.30 -15.39 25.28
C CYS A 190 -1.15 -15.71 24.32
N THR A 191 0.06 -15.74 24.84
CA THR A 191 1.24 -16.14 24.06
C THR A 191 2.21 -16.92 24.91
N SER A 192 2.93 -17.88 24.31
CA SER A 192 4.03 -18.63 24.93
C SER A 192 3.73 -19.20 26.32
N GLY A 193 2.48 -19.66 26.55
CA GLY A 193 2.07 -20.24 27.85
C GLY A 193 1.62 -19.21 28.88
N SER A 194 1.40 -17.94 28.49
CA SER A 194 0.97 -16.88 29.43
C SER A 194 -0.45 -17.03 29.98
N CYS A 195 -1.25 -17.98 29.48
CA CYS A 195 -2.62 -18.17 29.92
C CYS A 195 -2.85 -19.44 30.75
N VAL A 196 -1.88 -19.82 31.57
CA VAL A 196 -1.98 -21.04 32.44
C VAL A 196 -3.05 -20.89 33.52
N ASN A 197 -3.40 -19.66 33.90
CA ASN A 197 -4.42 -19.35 34.92
C ASN A 197 -5.54 -18.46 34.28
N GLY A 198 -6.23 -18.94 33.24
CA GLY A 198 -7.10 -18.14 32.43
C GLY A 198 -6.28 -17.17 31.58
N PHE A 199 -6.63 -15.87 31.48
CA PHE A 199 -5.81 -14.87 30.81
C PHE A 199 -4.61 -14.36 31.65
N ARG A 200 -4.11 -15.20 32.58
CA ARG A 200 -3.00 -14.84 33.48
C ARG A 200 -1.85 -15.82 33.35
N ALA A 201 -0.65 -15.31 33.43
CA ALA A 201 0.58 -16.11 33.53
C ALA A 201 0.68 -16.84 34.85
N ALA A 202 1.71 -17.68 35.03
CA ALA A 202 1.94 -18.45 36.23
C ALA A 202 2.13 -17.60 37.50
N ASP A 203 2.67 -16.39 37.34
CA ASP A 203 2.84 -15.38 38.39
C ASP A 203 1.59 -14.53 38.65
N ASN A 204 0.48 -14.84 37.97
CA ASN A 204 -0.81 -14.14 38.02
C ASN A 204 -0.84 -12.78 37.33
N THR A 205 0.16 -12.40 36.55
CA THR A 205 0.15 -11.20 35.72
C THR A 205 -0.73 -11.37 34.48
N LEU A 206 -1.36 -10.27 34.01
CA LEU A 206 -2.02 -10.20 32.72
C LEU A 206 -0.99 -9.87 31.64
N GLN A 207 -1.16 -10.48 30.46
CA GLN A 207 -0.50 -10.01 29.25
C GLN A 207 -1.50 -9.19 28.44
N VAL A 208 -1.11 -7.98 28.13
CA VAL A 208 -1.98 -7.01 27.48
C VAL A 208 -1.28 -6.39 26.26
N VAL A 209 -2.08 -5.91 25.33
CA VAL A 209 -1.64 -5.13 24.18
C VAL A 209 -2.59 -3.97 23.96
N GLY A 210 -2.07 -2.91 23.36
CA GLY A 210 -2.79 -1.76 22.86
C GLY A 210 -2.22 -1.32 21.53
N GLY A 211 -2.32 -0.02 21.25
CA GLY A 211 -1.93 0.58 19.99
C GLY A 211 -2.99 0.43 18.92
N THR A 212 -2.91 1.24 17.88
CA THR A 212 -3.73 1.14 16.68
C THR A 212 -3.51 -0.20 15.97
N SER A 213 -2.39 -0.85 16.29
CA SER A 213 -2.03 -2.21 15.88
C SER A 213 -3.02 -3.28 16.32
N ALA A 214 -3.76 -3.10 17.42
CA ALA A 214 -4.82 -3.99 17.86
C ALA A 214 -6.17 -3.66 17.19
N GLY A 215 -6.41 -2.40 16.87
CA GLY A 215 -7.60 -1.93 16.18
C GLY A 215 -7.69 -2.42 14.73
N ALA A 216 -6.60 -2.38 13.98
CA ALA A 216 -6.58 -2.75 12.56
C ALA A 216 -7.07 -4.19 12.30
N PRO A 217 -6.56 -5.25 12.95
CA PRO A 217 -7.08 -6.60 12.77
C PRO A 217 -8.51 -6.76 13.33
N SER A 218 -8.89 -5.98 14.33
CA SER A 218 -10.27 -5.97 14.83
C SER A 218 -11.24 -5.45 13.78
N PHE A 219 -10.91 -4.35 13.10
CA PHE A 219 -11.69 -3.83 11.99
C PHE A 219 -11.70 -4.80 10.80
N ALA A 220 -10.56 -5.42 10.46
CA ALA A 220 -10.49 -6.44 9.43
C ALA A 220 -11.45 -7.61 9.68
N ALA A 221 -11.61 -8.02 10.95
CA ALA A 221 -12.59 -9.04 11.33
C ALA A 221 -14.04 -8.56 11.10
N VAL A 222 -14.35 -7.29 11.38
CA VAL A 222 -15.66 -6.72 11.09
C VAL A 222 -15.91 -6.70 9.58
N VAL A 223 -14.95 -6.32 8.76
CA VAL A 223 -15.07 -6.39 7.30
C VAL A 223 -15.33 -7.81 6.82
N ALA A 224 -14.64 -8.82 7.38
CA ALA A 224 -14.90 -10.21 7.04
C ALA A 224 -16.33 -10.67 7.39
N LEU A 225 -16.94 -10.13 8.45
CA LEU A 225 -18.37 -10.35 8.77
C LEU A 225 -19.29 -9.62 7.79
N ILE A 226 -18.89 -8.43 7.33
CA ILE A 226 -19.61 -7.71 6.25
C ILE A 226 -19.54 -8.52 4.96
N ASP A 227 -18.37 -9.03 4.55
CA ASP A 227 -18.21 -9.91 3.38
C ASP A 227 -19.14 -11.12 3.46
N GLN A 228 -19.19 -11.76 4.62
CA GLN A 228 -20.08 -12.90 4.85
C GLN A 228 -21.56 -12.52 4.69
N ARG A 229 -21.96 -11.37 5.25
CA ARG A 229 -23.33 -10.86 5.17
C ARG A 229 -23.70 -10.47 3.74
N GLN A 230 -22.82 -9.80 3.03
CA GLN A 230 -23.00 -9.37 1.63
C GLN A 230 -22.79 -10.51 0.63
N LYS A 231 -22.24 -11.65 1.06
CA LYS A 231 -21.89 -12.83 0.24
C LYS A 231 -20.86 -12.52 -0.86
N GLY A 232 -19.96 -11.61 -0.59
CA GLY A 232 -18.91 -11.21 -1.51
C GLY A 232 -17.91 -10.25 -0.87
N ALA A 233 -16.69 -10.28 -1.36
CA ALA A 233 -15.62 -9.38 -0.97
C ALA A 233 -15.94 -7.94 -1.39
N GLN A 234 -15.52 -6.95 -0.57
CA GLN A 234 -15.92 -5.55 -0.73
C GLN A 234 -14.88 -4.68 -1.43
N GLY A 235 -13.63 -5.14 -1.54
CA GLY A 235 -12.55 -4.30 -2.07
C GLY A 235 -12.27 -3.09 -1.19
N ASN A 236 -12.12 -1.90 -1.79
CA ASN A 236 -11.96 -0.67 -1.01
C ASN A 236 -13.26 -0.33 -0.25
N VAL A 237 -13.26 -0.50 1.06
CA VAL A 237 -14.43 -0.24 1.90
C VAL A 237 -14.63 1.23 2.25
N ASN A 238 -13.62 2.09 2.10
CA ASN A 238 -13.67 3.49 2.50
C ASN A 238 -14.84 4.27 1.85
N PRO A 239 -15.07 4.17 0.52
CA PRO A 239 -16.21 4.86 -0.08
C PRO A 239 -17.56 4.50 0.56
N THR A 240 -17.73 3.23 0.96
CA THR A 240 -18.96 2.78 1.61
C THR A 240 -19.03 3.24 3.07
N LEU A 241 -17.91 3.22 3.81
CA LEU A 241 -17.86 3.75 5.19
C LEU A 241 -18.32 5.20 5.24
N TYR A 242 -17.75 6.07 4.40
CA TYR A 242 -18.14 7.49 4.36
C TYR A 242 -19.57 7.68 3.85
N ALA A 243 -20.05 6.85 2.93
CA ALA A 243 -21.45 6.89 2.50
C ALA A 243 -22.42 6.44 3.57
N VAL A 244 -22.07 5.46 4.41
CA VAL A 244 -22.87 5.05 5.59
C VAL A 244 -22.85 6.16 6.62
N ALA A 245 -21.68 6.71 6.96
CA ALA A 245 -21.57 7.81 7.94
C ALA A 245 -22.41 9.04 7.56
N ALA A 246 -22.53 9.34 6.26
CA ALA A 246 -23.36 10.44 5.79
C ALA A 246 -24.87 10.20 5.95
N LYS A 247 -25.31 8.96 6.21
CA LYS A 247 -26.74 8.59 6.26
C LYS A 247 -27.20 8.09 7.60
N SER A 248 -26.35 7.37 8.31
CA SER A 248 -26.67 6.65 9.53
C SER A 248 -25.75 7.09 10.65
N SER A 249 -26.32 7.82 11.63
CA SER A 249 -25.60 8.21 12.83
C SER A 249 -25.33 7.05 13.78
N ASP A 250 -26.05 5.92 13.61
CA ASP A 250 -26.00 4.81 14.57
C ASP A 250 -24.92 3.76 14.21
N ALA A 251 -24.32 3.89 13.03
CA ALA A 251 -23.25 3.00 12.60
C ALA A 251 -21.88 3.39 13.17
N PHE A 252 -21.74 4.61 13.67
CA PHE A 252 -20.51 5.14 14.25
C PHE A 252 -20.81 5.85 15.57
N HIS A 253 -19.87 5.75 16.49
CA HIS A 253 -19.84 6.55 17.70
C HIS A 253 -18.86 7.69 17.49
N ASP A 254 -19.38 8.90 17.33
CA ASP A 254 -18.60 10.11 17.14
C ASP A 254 -17.78 10.43 18.41
N VAL A 255 -16.45 10.37 18.28
CA VAL A 255 -15.52 10.63 19.38
C VAL A 255 -15.16 12.12 19.37
N THR A 256 -15.75 12.88 20.28
CA THR A 256 -15.68 14.36 20.27
C THR A 256 -14.75 14.95 21.32
N THR A 257 -14.05 14.12 22.08
CA THR A 257 -13.15 14.53 23.18
C THR A 257 -11.80 13.86 23.07
N GLY A 258 -10.78 14.46 23.70
CA GLY A 258 -9.40 13.99 23.58
C GLY A 258 -8.68 14.60 22.39
N ASN A 259 -7.50 14.09 22.12
CA ASN A 259 -6.62 14.57 21.06
C ASN A 259 -5.51 13.56 20.80
N ASN A 260 -4.80 13.71 19.67
CA ASN A 260 -3.56 12.99 19.39
C ASN A 260 -2.32 13.89 19.45
N MET A 261 -2.39 14.97 20.24
CA MET A 261 -1.31 15.93 20.40
C MET A 261 -0.18 15.33 21.23
N VAL A 262 1.04 15.59 20.79
CA VAL A 262 2.26 15.15 21.49
C VAL A 262 3.19 16.33 21.75
N PRO A 263 4.03 16.27 22.81
CA PRO A 263 5.05 17.28 23.07
C PRO A 263 6.01 17.41 21.89
N CYS A 264 6.36 18.66 21.53
CA CYS A 264 7.30 18.92 20.44
C CYS A 264 8.40 19.90 20.88
N GLU A 265 9.58 19.77 20.26
CA GLU A 265 10.71 20.63 20.56
C GLU A 265 10.46 22.05 20.04
N PRO A 266 10.54 23.08 20.90
CA PRO A 266 10.33 24.46 20.47
C PRO A 266 11.28 24.89 19.37
N GLY A 267 10.69 25.31 18.23
CA GLY A 267 11.45 25.73 17.05
C GLY A 267 11.66 24.61 16.02
N SER A 268 11.26 23.36 16.31
CA SER A 268 11.17 22.30 15.28
C SER A 268 10.00 22.55 14.32
N LEU A 269 9.97 21.80 13.22
CA LEU A 269 8.93 21.90 12.21
C LEU A 269 7.55 21.69 12.84
N ASP A 270 6.58 22.51 12.45
CA ASP A 270 5.18 22.47 12.90
C ASP A 270 4.95 22.55 14.42
N CYS A 271 5.99 22.74 15.23
CA CYS A 271 5.84 22.90 16.66
C CYS A 271 5.37 24.32 17.02
N PRO A 272 4.14 24.49 17.52
CA PRO A 272 3.63 25.80 17.92
C PRO A 272 4.26 26.27 19.24
N GLY A 273 4.05 27.55 19.57
CA GLY A 273 4.55 28.12 20.83
C GLY A 273 3.97 27.49 22.09
N SER A 274 2.94 26.66 22.01
CA SER A 274 2.41 25.83 23.09
C SER A 274 3.34 24.67 23.47
N GLY A 275 4.20 24.23 22.57
CA GLY A 275 5.07 23.06 22.78
C GLY A 275 4.39 21.71 22.60
N GLU A 276 3.19 21.69 22.02
CA GLU A 276 2.45 20.48 21.66
C GLU A 276 1.95 20.60 20.22
N MET A 277 1.99 19.54 19.44
CA MET A 277 1.50 19.50 18.06
C MET A 277 0.60 18.29 17.84
N GLY A 278 -0.43 18.45 17.02
CA GLY A 278 -1.42 17.42 16.70
C GLY A 278 -2.82 18.00 16.62
N TYR A 279 -3.83 17.14 16.75
CA TYR A 279 -5.21 17.44 16.44
C TYR A 279 -6.12 17.08 17.61
N SER A 280 -7.13 17.92 17.86
CA SER A 280 -8.20 17.62 18.81
C SER A 280 -9.32 16.84 18.13
N ALA A 281 -9.93 15.91 18.86
CA ALA A 281 -11.20 15.33 18.48
C ALA A 281 -12.31 16.38 18.52
N GLY A 282 -13.33 16.22 17.68
CA GLY A 282 -14.44 17.16 17.54
C GLY A 282 -15.65 16.52 16.84
N PRO A 283 -16.79 17.24 16.74
CA PRO A 283 -17.98 16.69 16.12
C PRO A 283 -17.80 16.33 14.64
N GLY A 284 -18.24 15.14 14.25
CA GLY A 284 -18.08 14.57 12.92
C GLY A 284 -16.68 14.01 12.73
N TYR A 285 -16.23 13.93 11.48
CA TYR A 285 -14.87 13.47 11.18
C TYR A 285 -13.82 14.43 11.79
N ASP A 286 -12.77 13.89 12.39
CA ASP A 286 -11.59 14.65 12.82
C ASP A 286 -10.29 13.88 12.58
N LEU A 287 -9.14 14.57 12.68
CA LEU A 287 -7.83 14.00 12.39
C LEU A 287 -7.22 13.21 13.58
N ALA A 288 -7.93 13.06 14.68
CA ALA A 288 -7.49 12.27 15.83
C ALA A 288 -8.18 10.91 15.90
N SER A 289 -9.46 10.83 15.47
CA SER A 289 -10.29 9.62 15.59
C SER A 289 -11.04 9.20 14.32
N GLY A 290 -10.93 9.97 13.23
CA GLY A 290 -11.62 9.69 11.97
C GLY A 290 -13.14 9.86 12.09
N LEU A 291 -13.91 8.89 11.57
CA LEU A 291 -15.37 8.79 11.73
C LEU A 291 -15.78 8.33 13.15
N GLY A 292 -14.81 8.13 14.05
CA GLY A 292 -15.03 7.58 15.38
C GLY A 292 -14.96 6.05 15.42
N SER A 293 -15.44 5.45 16.52
CA SER A 293 -15.52 4.00 16.65
C SER A 293 -16.80 3.45 16.01
N ILE A 294 -16.82 2.15 15.68
CA ILE A 294 -17.93 1.58 14.93
C ILE A 294 -18.90 0.78 15.81
N ASP A 295 -20.21 0.86 15.53
CA ASP A 295 -21.17 -0.16 15.89
C ASP A 295 -21.20 -1.20 14.75
N ALA A 296 -20.52 -2.33 14.95
CA ALA A 296 -20.36 -3.34 13.92
C ALA A 296 -21.69 -3.93 13.44
N TYR A 297 -22.70 -4.02 14.31
CA TYR A 297 -24.02 -4.53 13.94
C TYR A 297 -24.76 -3.54 13.03
N ASN A 298 -24.83 -2.27 13.42
CA ASN A 298 -25.49 -1.22 12.65
C ASN A 298 -24.74 -0.95 11.35
N LEU A 299 -23.40 -0.88 11.38
CA LEU A 299 -22.58 -0.75 10.18
C LEU A 299 -22.86 -1.86 9.17
N ALA A 300 -22.88 -3.12 9.61
CA ALA A 300 -23.19 -4.25 8.75
C ALA A 300 -24.65 -4.26 8.27
N ALA A 301 -25.60 -3.73 9.07
CA ALA A 301 -26.99 -3.61 8.68
C ALA A 301 -27.20 -2.55 7.59
N ASP A 302 -26.52 -1.42 7.72
CA ASP A 302 -26.64 -0.27 6.83
C ASP A 302 -25.75 -0.36 5.59
N TRP A 303 -24.82 -1.32 5.55
CA TRP A 303 -23.88 -1.51 4.44
C TRP A 303 -24.55 -1.66 3.08
N SER A 304 -25.60 -2.46 3.02
CA SER A 304 -26.36 -2.70 1.77
C SER A 304 -27.29 -1.54 1.38
N SER A 305 -27.58 -0.62 2.30
CA SER A 305 -28.38 0.57 2.05
C SER A 305 -27.58 1.78 1.56
N ALA A 306 -26.25 1.72 1.68
CA ALA A 306 -25.37 2.74 1.15
C ALA A 306 -25.46 2.75 -0.38
N PRO A 307 -25.56 3.93 -1.04
CA PRO A 307 -25.45 3.97 -2.48
C PRO A 307 -24.05 3.51 -2.88
N PRO A 308 -23.92 2.75 -3.98
CA PRO A 308 -22.62 2.45 -4.52
C PRO A 308 -21.83 3.76 -4.73
N PRO A 309 -20.54 3.79 -4.41
CA PRO A 309 -19.72 4.99 -4.58
C PRO A 309 -19.77 5.49 -6.02
N PRO A 310 -19.66 6.82 -6.25
CA PRO A 310 -19.49 7.34 -7.59
C PRO A 310 -18.26 6.73 -8.25
N ASP A 311 -18.42 6.22 -9.48
CA ASP A 311 -17.36 5.59 -10.26
C ASP A 311 -17.56 5.89 -11.74
N PHE A 312 -16.63 5.47 -12.61
CA PHE A 312 -16.79 5.57 -14.05
C PHE A 312 -16.26 4.33 -14.77
N GLN A 313 -16.74 4.10 -15.97
CA GLN A 313 -16.21 3.08 -16.88
C GLN A 313 -15.55 3.75 -18.07
N ILE A 314 -14.52 3.09 -18.61
CA ILE A 314 -13.86 3.47 -19.86
C ILE A 314 -14.06 2.38 -20.91
N SER A 315 -14.35 2.78 -22.13
CA SER A 315 -14.41 1.91 -23.30
C SER A 315 -13.78 2.56 -24.51
N ILE A 316 -13.27 1.76 -25.44
CA ILE A 316 -12.66 2.23 -26.68
C ILE A 316 -13.33 1.53 -27.87
N SER A 317 -13.75 2.31 -28.86
CA SER A 317 -14.36 1.77 -30.09
C SER A 317 -13.82 2.52 -31.31
N PRO A 318 -13.38 1.79 -32.36
CA PRO A 318 -13.27 0.32 -32.44
C PRO A 318 -12.16 -0.22 -31.52
N ALA A 319 -12.27 -1.49 -31.14
CA ALA A 319 -11.30 -2.17 -30.28
C ALA A 319 -9.95 -2.45 -31.00
N SER A 320 -9.91 -2.31 -32.32
CA SER A 320 -8.69 -2.44 -33.13
C SER A 320 -8.66 -1.44 -34.27
N VAL A 321 -7.48 -0.94 -34.59
CA VAL A 321 -7.23 -0.04 -35.71
C VAL A 321 -6.01 -0.48 -36.52
N THR A 322 -6.03 -0.19 -37.82
CA THR A 322 -4.87 -0.39 -38.69
C THR A 322 -4.31 0.96 -39.10
N VAL A 323 -3.01 1.15 -38.95
CA VAL A 323 -2.32 2.41 -39.28
C VAL A 323 -1.22 2.10 -40.28
N ASN A 324 -1.23 2.77 -41.44
CA ASN A 324 -0.12 2.71 -42.37
C ASN A 324 0.99 3.68 -41.98
N SER A 325 2.24 3.36 -42.39
CA SER A 325 3.37 4.27 -42.18
C SER A 325 3.08 5.66 -42.76
N GLY A 326 3.27 6.72 -41.96
CA GLY A 326 2.96 8.10 -42.31
C GLY A 326 1.49 8.50 -42.24
N ALA A 327 0.61 7.63 -41.74
CA ALA A 327 -0.83 7.86 -41.62
C ALA A 327 -1.31 7.96 -40.17
N THR A 328 -2.60 8.29 -40.03
CA THR A 328 -3.30 8.34 -38.75
C THR A 328 -4.52 7.42 -38.76
N ALA A 329 -4.85 6.85 -37.59
CA ALA A 329 -6.14 6.21 -37.35
C ALA A 329 -6.76 6.79 -36.07
N THR A 330 -8.07 6.68 -35.96
CA THR A 330 -8.80 7.20 -34.78
C THR A 330 -9.67 6.13 -34.14
N ALA A 331 -9.83 6.24 -32.83
CA ALA A 331 -10.82 5.50 -32.05
C ALA A 331 -11.50 6.47 -31.09
N THR A 332 -12.68 6.13 -30.60
CA THR A 332 -13.39 6.90 -29.60
C THR A 332 -13.18 6.27 -28.24
N VAL A 333 -12.66 7.05 -27.30
CA VAL A 333 -12.63 6.72 -25.87
C VAL A 333 -13.90 7.26 -25.24
N THR A 334 -14.71 6.42 -24.63
CA THR A 334 -15.93 6.81 -23.95
C THR A 334 -15.79 6.60 -22.45
N ILE A 335 -16.12 7.64 -21.67
CA ILE A 335 -16.28 7.59 -20.23
C ILE A 335 -17.76 7.55 -19.92
N THR A 336 -18.19 6.58 -19.14
CA THR A 336 -19.55 6.47 -18.62
C THR A 336 -19.52 6.62 -17.11
N GLY A 337 -20.03 7.73 -16.58
CA GLY A 337 -20.15 7.94 -15.14
C GLY A 337 -21.19 7.00 -14.54
N LEU A 338 -20.87 6.42 -13.40
CA LEU A 338 -21.70 5.52 -12.61
C LEU A 338 -22.02 6.17 -11.26
N ASN A 339 -23.18 5.84 -10.69
CA ASN A 339 -23.57 6.21 -9.33
C ASN A 339 -23.46 7.71 -9.03
N GLY A 340 -23.77 8.56 -10.03
CA GLY A 340 -23.69 10.01 -9.88
C GLY A 340 -22.29 10.62 -10.07
N PHE A 341 -21.34 9.86 -10.60
CA PHE A 341 -20.00 10.38 -10.89
C PHE A 341 -20.05 11.60 -11.83
N SER A 342 -19.41 12.68 -11.40
CA SER A 342 -19.33 13.96 -12.14
C SER A 342 -17.92 14.53 -12.17
N GLY A 343 -16.90 13.75 -11.74
CA GLY A 343 -15.51 14.17 -11.68
C GLY A 343 -14.86 14.37 -13.05
N ALA A 344 -13.73 15.10 -13.07
CA ALA A 344 -12.89 15.25 -14.25
C ALA A 344 -12.00 14.01 -14.41
N VAL A 345 -12.05 13.39 -15.57
CA VAL A 345 -11.25 12.20 -15.94
C VAL A 345 -10.14 12.61 -16.88
N ASN A 346 -8.90 12.43 -16.47
CA ASN A 346 -7.71 12.72 -17.26
C ASN A 346 -7.20 11.44 -17.95
N PHE A 347 -6.67 11.57 -19.17
CA PHE A 347 -6.14 10.44 -19.92
C PHE A 347 -4.61 10.44 -19.95
N THR A 348 -4.01 9.29 -19.62
CA THR A 348 -2.59 8.97 -19.83
C THR A 348 -2.48 7.84 -20.84
N LEU A 349 -1.60 7.99 -21.84
CA LEU A 349 -1.49 7.07 -22.95
C LEU A 349 -0.18 6.30 -22.88
N GLY A 350 -0.27 4.97 -22.92
CA GLY A 350 0.87 4.04 -22.99
C GLY A 350 1.02 3.47 -24.40
N VAL A 351 2.06 3.88 -25.13
CA VAL A 351 2.44 3.29 -26.40
C VAL A 351 3.61 2.33 -26.16
N PRO A 352 3.48 1.03 -26.44
CA PRO A 352 4.55 0.08 -26.18
C PRO A 352 5.76 0.33 -27.08
N ALA A 353 6.97 0.10 -26.56
CA ALA A 353 8.23 0.30 -27.30
C ALA A 353 8.33 -0.55 -28.60
N THR A 354 7.53 -1.61 -28.71
CA THR A 354 7.41 -2.43 -29.91
C THR A 354 6.80 -1.66 -31.09
N LEU A 355 6.02 -0.60 -30.86
CA LEU A 355 5.45 0.29 -31.88
C LEU A 355 6.36 1.51 -32.08
N ALA A 356 7.60 1.30 -32.52
CA ALA A 356 8.56 2.39 -32.72
C ALA A 356 8.07 3.38 -33.80
N GLY A 357 8.08 4.68 -33.46
CA GLY A 357 7.60 5.74 -34.35
C GLY A 357 6.07 5.91 -34.35
N VAL A 358 5.36 5.25 -33.45
CA VAL A 358 3.92 5.48 -33.23
C VAL A 358 3.75 6.42 -32.03
N THR A 359 2.84 7.37 -32.15
CA THR A 359 2.40 8.26 -31.09
C THR A 359 0.89 8.20 -30.93
N ALA A 360 0.39 8.47 -29.73
CA ALA A 360 -1.04 8.53 -29.45
C ALA A 360 -1.38 9.85 -28.73
N ALA A 361 -2.56 10.40 -29.02
CA ALA A 361 -3.09 11.60 -28.36
C ALA A 361 -4.60 11.46 -28.16
N ALA A 362 -5.10 11.91 -27.00
CA ALA A 362 -6.54 12.01 -26.73
C ALA A 362 -7.00 13.47 -26.77
N SER A 363 -8.10 13.74 -27.42
CA SER A 363 -8.68 15.09 -27.51
C SER A 363 -10.20 15.04 -27.30
N PRO A 364 -10.76 15.73 -26.29
CA PRO A 364 -10.05 16.46 -25.25
C PRO A 364 -9.19 15.52 -24.36
N SER A 365 -8.17 16.06 -23.70
CA SER A 365 -7.32 15.31 -22.77
C SER A 365 -8.00 15.05 -21.43
N THR A 366 -9.15 15.71 -21.17
CA THR A 366 -9.96 15.57 -19.96
C THR A 366 -11.43 15.53 -20.34
N VAL A 367 -12.19 14.63 -19.73
CA VAL A 367 -13.65 14.50 -19.85
C VAL A 367 -14.27 14.62 -18.45
N THR A 368 -15.35 15.40 -18.30
CA THR A 368 -16.05 15.57 -17.03
C THR A 368 -17.32 14.73 -17.00
N GLY A 369 -17.47 13.89 -15.97
CA GLY A 369 -18.61 12.98 -15.82
C GLY A 369 -18.68 11.97 -16.98
N THR A 370 -19.84 11.86 -17.64
CA THR A 370 -20.00 11.04 -18.85
C THR A 370 -19.66 11.85 -20.09
N GLY A 371 -18.84 11.30 -20.99
CA GLY A 371 -18.43 11.98 -22.21
C GLY A 371 -17.45 11.15 -23.03
N ALA A 372 -16.94 11.76 -24.10
CA ALA A 372 -16.03 11.06 -25.01
C ALA A 372 -14.84 11.92 -25.44
N ALA A 373 -13.74 11.26 -25.79
CA ALA A 373 -12.57 11.86 -26.41
C ALA A 373 -12.18 11.07 -27.65
N THR A 374 -11.60 11.75 -28.64
CA THR A 374 -11.02 11.10 -29.83
C THR A 374 -9.59 10.71 -29.53
N LEU A 375 -9.29 9.42 -29.58
CA LEU A 375 -7.93 8.87 -29.56
C LEU A 375 -7.40 8.87 -31.00
N THR A 376 -6.33 9.63 -31.22
CA THR A 376 -5.63 9.68 -32.53
C THR A 376 -4.31 8.94 -32.40
N ILE A 377 -4.10 7.95 -33.23
CA ILE A 377 -2.87 7.14 -33.31
C ILE A 377 -2.17 7.51 -34.60
N THR A 378 -0.93 7.98 -34.53
CA THR A 378 -0.14 8.46 -35.68
C THR A 378 1.11 7.61 -35.81
N ALA A 379 1.32 7.05 -36.99
CA ALA A 379 2.57 6.37 -37.36
C ALA A 379 3.46 7.35 -38.15
N ALA A 380 4.67 7.62 -37.68
CA ALA A 380 5.63 8.42 -38.42
C ALA A 380 6.04 7.75 -39.76
N PRO A 381 6.48 8.49 -40.78
CA PRO A 381 7.08 7.90 -41.97
C PRO A 381 8.28 7.01 -41.57
N GLY A 382 8.27 5.74 -41.99
CA GLY A 382 9.29 4.77 -41.56
C GLY A 382 9.06 4.12 -40.20
N ALA A 383 7.90 4.35 -39.56
CA ALA A 383 7.51 3.59 -38.36
C ALA A 383 7.54 2.10 -38.66
N SER A 384 8.24 1.35 -37.82
CA SER A 384 8.43 -0.09 -37.98
C SER A 384 8.44 -0.75 -36.59
N LEU A 385 8.15 -2.04 -36.53
CA LEU A 385 8.35 -2.79 -35.30
C LEU A 385 9.81 -2.95 -34.99
N GLN A 386 10.12 -2.59 -33.73
CA GLN A 386 11.36 -3.07 -33.12
C GLN A 386 11.07 -4.42 -32.44
N VAL A 387 11.45 -5.53 -33.10
CA VAL A 387 11.64 -6.80 -32.40
C VAL A 387 12.75 -6.55 -31.37
N PRO A 388 12.56 -6.87 -30.07
CA PRO A 388 13.64 -6.81 -29.10
C PRO A 388 14.83 -7.56 -29.68
N GLY A 389 15.93 -6.84 -29.96
CA GLY A 389 17.09 -7.42 -30.63
C GLY A 389 17.54 -8.64 -29.83
N ARG A 390 17.67 -9.79 -30.47
CA ARG A 390 18.48 -10.87 -29.93
C ARG A 390 19.78 -10.21 -29.49
N PHE A 391 20.17 -10.39 -28.26
CA PHE A 391 21.47 -10.00 -27.78
C PHE A 391 22.48 -10.49 -28.80
N HIS A 392 23.15 -9.57 -29.48
CA HIS A 392 24.28 -9.91 -30.30
C HIS A 392 25.27 -10.58 -29.36
N ASP A 393 25.50 -11.86 -29.57
CA ASP A 393 26.52 -12.61 -28.84
C ASP A 393 27.84 -11.87 -29.09
N PRO A 394 28.45 -11.24 -28.08
CA PRO A 394 29.69 -10.51 -28.30
C PRO A 394 30.72 -11.56 -28.69
N GLY A 395 31.17 -11.53 -29.94
CA GLY A 395 32.12 -12.46 -30.45
C GLY A 395 33.35 -12.59 -29.51
N PRO A 396 34.14 -13.66 -29.59
CA PRO A 396 35.14 -14.07 -28.58
C PRO A 396 36.21 -13.02 -28.26
N TRP A 397 36.28 -11.92 -29.00
CA TRP A 397 37.24 -10.83 -28.78
C TRP A 397 36.76 -9.76 -27.75
N THR A 398 35.47 -9.64 -27.48
CA THR A 398 34.92 -8.70 -26.50
C THR A 398 34.94 -9.26 -25.08
N THR A 399 34.90 -10.58 -24.92
CA THR A 399 35.07 -11.25 -23.62
C THR A 399 36.51 -11.19 -23.11
N LEU A 400 37.50 -11.13 -24.01
CA LEU A 400 38.91 -10.97 -23.61
C LEU A 400 39.24 -9.56 -23.09
N ALA A 401 38.54 -8.53 -23.58
CA ALA A 401 38.75 -7.14 -23.11
C ALA A 401 38.14 -6.90 -21.71
N LEU A 402 37.06 -7.59 -21.34
CA LEU A 402 36.46 -7.48 -20.00
C LEU A 402 37.22 -8.25 -18.91
N LEU A 403 37.92 -9.33 -19.29
CA LEU A 403 38.78 -10.08 -18.35
C LEU A 403 40.11 -9.37 -18.08
N LEU A 404 40.63 -8.54 -18.99
CA LEU A 404 41.84 -7.75 -18.79
C LEU A 404 41.59 -6.45 -18.00
N SER A 405 40.37 -5.90 -18.01
CA SER A 405 39.99 -4.75 -17.18
C SER A 405 39.69 -5.13 -15.72
N GLY A 406 39.31 -6.37 -15.44
CA GLY A 406 39.06 -6.89 -14.06
C GLY A 406 40.33 -7.15 -13.26
N LEU A 407 41.46 -7.38 -13.92
CA LEU A 407 42.76 -7.64 -13.26
C LEU A 407 43.55 -6.35 -12.89
N GLY A 408 43.17 -5.20 -13.43
CA GLY A 408 43.79 -3.90 -13.13
C GLY A 408 43.32 -3.23 -11.84
N PHE A 409 42.16 -3.58 -11.31
CA PHE A 409 41.57 -2.97 -10.11
C PHE A 409 41.91 -3.70 -8.79
N GLY A 410 42.51 -4.86 -8.85
CA GLY A 410 42.84 -5.70 -7.67
C GLY A 410 44.13 -5.34 -6.94
N VAL A 411 44.95 -4.40 -7.44
CA VAL A 411 46.31 -4.18 -6.92
C VAL A 411 46.47 -2.86 -6.12
N ILE A 412 45.44 -2.02 -6.00
CA ILE A 412 45.56 -0.67 -5.37
C ILE A 412 45.06 -0.60 -3.92
N VAL A 413 44.47 -1.65 -3.32
CA VAL A 413 43.91 -1.59 -1.95
C VAL A 413 44.75 -2.29 -0.88
N LEU A 414 46.04 -2.49 -1.08
CA LEU A 414 46.93 -3.04 -0.06
C LEU A 414 48.11 -2.14 0.25
N ARG A 415 47.89 -0.93 0.83
CA ARG A 415 48.88 -0.21 1.65
C ARG A 415 48.27 0.99 2.38
N SER A 416 47.81 0.79 3.60
CA SER A 416 48.04 1.77 4.68
C SER A 416 48.00 1.06 6.03
N ARG A 417 49.16 0.97 6.64
CA ARG A 417 49.38 0.54 8.02
C ARG A 417 49.32 1.73 8.97
N GLY A 418 48.76 1.51 10.16
CA GLY A 418 48.95 2.39 11.33
C GLY A 418 48.12 1.89 12.54
N PRO A 419 48.52 2.09 13.78
CA PRO A 419 48.79 1.00 14.73
C PRO A 419 47.71 0.79 15.82
N ARG A 420 47.78 -0.38 16.47
CA ARG A 420 46.97 -0.86 17.61
C ARG A 420 47.29 -0.10 18.92
N PRO A 421 46.38 -0.23 19.96
CA PRO A 421 46.73 -1.01 21.13
C PRO A 421 45.60 -1.99 21.60
N VAL A 422 45.98 -3.12 21.92
CA VAL A 422 45.99 -4.10 23.01
C VAL A 422 44.94 -3.94 24.14
N LEU A 423 44.09 -4.99 24.38
CA LEU A 423 44.01 -5.86 25.59
C LEU A 423 42.81 -6.80 25.46
N ALA A 424 43.06 -8.08 25.37
CA ALA A 424 42.85 -9.23 26.26
C ALA A 424 41.36 -9.57 26.59
N SER A 425 40.84 -10.77 26.25
CA SER A 425 41.04 -12.10 26.83
C SER A 425 40.06 -13.15 26.28
N ARG A 426 40.62 -14.27 25.89
CA ARG A 426 40.20 -15.69 26.04
C ARG A 426 38.84 -16.20 25.56
N GLY A 427 38.95 -17.17 24.63
CA GLY A 427 38.11 -18.41 24.53
C GLY A 427 37.98 -18.90 23.08
N PRO A 428 38.27 -20.19 22.80
CA PRO A 428 38.46 -20.69 21.45
C PRO A 428 37.15 -21.18 20.81
N VAL A 429 36.92 -20.79 19.53
CA VAL A 429 36.00 -21.54 18.66
C VAL A 429 36.75 -21.94 17.40
N GLN A 430 36.77 -23.24 17.21
CA GLN A 430 37.48 -23.96 16.17
C GLN A 430 36.93 -23.72 14.77
N THR A 431 37.89 -23.53 13.88
CA THR A 431 37.91 -23.81 12.46
C THR A 431 36.86 -24.78 11.92
N ARG A 432 36.05 -24.31 10.97
CA ARG A 432 35.54 -25.08 9.83
C ARG A 432 35.50 -24.15 8.60
N LEU A 433 36.65 -24.02 7.96
CA LEU A 433 36.74 -23.42 6.62
C LEU A 433 37.53 -24.40 5.77
N GLY A 434 36.89 -25.06 4.83
CA GLY A 434 37.59 -25.97 3.91
C GLY A 434 36.68 -27.07 3.39
N MET A 435 35.76 -26.75 2.47
CA MET A 435 35.21 -27.71 1.49
C MET A 435 34.14 -27.07 0.60
N ALA A 436 34.57 -26.19 -0.30
CA ALA A 436 33.70 -25.65 -1.36
C ALA A 436 34.50 -25.23 -2.61
N LEU A 437 35.57 -25.91 -2.95
CA LEU A 437 36.40 -25.59 -4.12
C LEU A 437 36.79 -26.81 -4.97
N ALA A 438 35.96 -27.85 -5.00
CA ALA A 438 36.26 -29.07 -5.75
C ALA A 438 35.10 -29.64 -6.58
N LEU A 439 34.08 -28.82 -6.95
CA LEU A 439 32.97 -29.33 -7.78
C LEU A 439 32.69 -28.48 -9.05
N GLY A 440 33.64 -27.66 -9.48
CA GLY A 440 33.47 -26.79 -10.65
C GLY A 440 34.18 -27.22 -11.95
N CYS A 441 34.90 -28.37 -11.99
CA CYS A 441 35.76 -28.73 -13.14
C CYS A 441 35.42 -30.04 -13.85
N LEU A 442 34.22 -30.57 -13.75
CA LEU A 442 33.91 -31.90 -14.34
C LEU A 442 32.64 -31.95 -15.20
N LEU A 443 32.32 -30.92 -15.96
CA LEU A 443 31.17 -30.93 -16.86
C LEU A 443 31.44 -30.18 -18.22
N ALA A 444 32.64 -30.35 -18.79
CA ALA A 444 32.99 -29.81 -20.10
C ALA A 444 33.75 -30.81 -20.94
N ALA A 445 33.26 -32.02 -21.10
CA ALA A 445 33.80 -32.96 -22.10
C ALA A 445 32.78 -34.06 -22.43
N ALA A 446 31.82 -33.78 -23.26
CA ALA A 446 31.18 -34.76 -24.17
C ALA A 446 30.19 -33.99 -25.07
N ILE A 447 30.56 -33.78 -26.31
CA ILE A 447 29.76 -34.01 -27.50
C ILE A 447 30.63 -33.50 -28.66
N SER A 448 31.36 -34.43 -29.24
CA SER A 448 31.91 -34.33 -30.57
C SER A 448 31.67 -35.70 -31.23
N CYS A 449 31.00 -35.70 -32.32
CA CYS A 449 31.22 -36.51 -33.50
C CYS A 449 29.94 -36.76 -34.30
N GLY A 450 30.01 -36.39 -35.55
CA GLY A 450 29.59 -37.32 -36.60
C GLY A 450 28.71 -36.74 -37.69
N GLY A 451 29.27 -36.71 -38.93
CA GLY A 451 28.48 -36.94 -40.12
C GLY A 451 28.62 -35.90 -41.23
N GLY A 452 29.55 -36.12 -42.13
CA GLY A 452 29.69 -35.38 -43.37
C GLY A 452 28.59 -35.76 -44.40
N GLY A 453 28.21 -34.77 -45.19
CA GLY A 453 27.36 -34.93 -46.36
C GLY A 453 27.54 -33.71 -47.27
N SER A 454 28.27 -33.92 -48.37
CA SER A 454 28.48 -32.95 -49.45
C SER A 454 27.21 -32.76 -50.24
N THR A 455 26.73 -31.54 -50.44
CA THR A 455 25.86 -31.15 -51.56
C THR A 455 26.20 -29.72 -52.01
N SER A 456 26.21 -29.57 -53.32
CA SER A 456 26.58 -28.43 -54.14
C SER A 456 25.86 -27.12 -53.80
N PRO A 457 26.44 -25.96 -54.15
CA PRO A 457 25.83 -24.65 -53.83
C PRO A 457 24.63 -24.36 -54.74
N THR A 458 23.46 -24.33 -54.14
CA THR A 458 22.26 -23.70 -54.72
C THR A 458 22.24 -22.23 -54.32
N THR A 459 22.18 -21.35 -55.27
CA THR A 459 21.97 -19.91 -55.16
C THR A 459 20.77 -19.60 -54.24
N PRO A 460 20.89 -18.75 -53.23
CA PRO A 460 19.71 -18.37 -52.44
C PRO A 460 18.80 -17.47 -53.26
N THR A 461 17.65 -17.99 -53.65
CA THR A 461 16.53 -17.14 -54.09
C THR A 461 16.06 -16.33 -52.89
N THR A 462 16.33 -15.04 -52.93
CA THR A 462 15.74 -14.07 -51.97
C THR A 462 14.24 -14.00 -52.24
N THR A 463 13.46 -14.80 -51.55
CA THR A 463 12.04 -14.58 -51.41
C THR A 463 11.90 -13.37 -50.49
N SER A 464 11.58 -12.19 -51.04
CA SER A 464 11.11 -11.04 -50.32
C SER A 464 9.78 -11.45 -49.65
N THR A 465 9.85 -11.88 -48.38
CA THR A 465 8.66 -12.02 -47.56
C THR A 465 8.18 -10.61 -47.27
N ALA A 466 7.01 -10.26 -47.78
CA ALA A 466 6.34 -9.00 -47.36
C ALA A 466 6.31 -8.92 -45.84
N PRO A 467 6.54 -7.73 -45.25
CA PRO A 467 6.48 -7.55 -43.79
C PRO A 467 5.14 -8.10 -43.29
N GLN A 468 5.18 -9.03 -42.35
CA GLN A 468 3.95 -9.49 -41.69
C GLN A 468 3.40 -8.32 -40.86
N PRO A 469 2.09 -8.01 -40.94
CA PRO A 469 1.48 -7.01 -40.12
C PRO A 469 1.63 -7.40 -38.64
N VAL A 470 1.99 -6.44 -37.80
CA VAL A 470 2.22 -6.73 -36.41
C VAL A 470 1.31 -5.85 -35.55
N THR A 471 0.74 -6.49 -34.56
CA THR A 471 -0.26 -5.90 -33.67
C THR A 471 0.32 -5.74 -32.26
N ALA A 472 0.10 -4.58 -31.66
CA ALA A 472 0.39 -4.32 -30.25
C ALA A 472 -0.66 -3.38 -29.67
N ASP A 473 -0.85 -3.44 -28.37
CA ASP A 473 -1.91 -2.70 -27.70
C ASP A 473 -1.41 -1.33 -27.21
N VAL A 474 -2.13 -0.28 -27.58
CA VAL A 474 -2.01 1.06 -26.99
C VAL A 474 -2.99 1.15 -25.84
N THR A 475 -2.48 1.41 -24.64
CA THR A 475 -3.28 1.51 -23.41
C THR A 475 -3.67 2.95 -23.14
N VAL A 476 -4.93 3.18 -22.81
CA VAL A 476 -5.46 4.44 -22.29
C VAL A 476 -5.80 4.25 -20.82
N GLN A 477 -5.07 4.89 -19.94
CA GLN A 477 -5.38 4.98 -18.53
C GLN A 477 -6.20 6.25 -18.29
N ALA A 478 -7.35 6.10 -17.64
CA ALA A 478 -8.26 7.17 -17.26
C ALA A 478 -8.24 7.32 -15.75
N THR A 479 -7.98 8.54 -15.24
CA THR A 479 -7.86 8.81 -13.80
C THR A 479 -8.72 9.99 -13.38
N SER A 480 -9.37 9.88 -12.22
CA SER A 480 -10.12 10.97 -11.57
C SER A 480 -9.97 10.85 -10.05
N GLY A 481 -9.13 11.71 -9.43
CA GLY A 481 -8.76 11.55 -8.04
C GLY A 481 -8.12 10.18 -7.80
N SER A 482 -8.68 9.41 -6.85
CA SER A 482 -8.24 8.03 -6.55
C SER A 482 -8.77 6.98 -7.53
N LEU A 483 -9.76 7.30 -8.36
CA LEU A 483 -10.32 6.37 -9.33
C LEU A 483 -9.40 6.25 -10.55
N SER A 484 -9.19 5.02 -11.03
CA SER A 484 -8.37 4.76 -12.22
C SER A 484 -8.85 3.51 -12.92
N HIS A 485 -9.15 3.64 -14.19
CA HIS A 485 -9.54 2.55 -15.08
C HIS A 485 -8.71 2.60 -16.35
N SER A 486 -8.57 1.47 -17.03
CA SER A 486 -7.83 1.40 -18.29
C SER A 486 -8.59 0.62 -19.35
N ALA A 487 -8.35 0.99 -20.60
CA ALA A 487 -8.81 0.24 -21.77
C ALA A 487 -7.70 0.25 -22.82
N SER A 488 -7.69 -0.74 -23.68
CA SER A 488 -6.68 -0.86 -24.74
C SER A 488 -7.32 -0.92 -26.12
N VAL A 489 -6.59 -0.45 -27.13
CA VAL A 489 -6.91 -0.61 -28.52
C VAL A 489 -5.77 -1.32 -29.22
N SER A 490 -6.08 -2.40 -29.93
CA SER A 490 -5.08 -3.15 -30.71
C SER A 490 -4.71 -2.40 -31.99
N VAL A 491 -3.45 -2.05 -32.13
CA VAL A 491 -2.91 -1.30 -33.27
C VAL A 491 -2.12 -2.21 -34.18
N THR A 492 -2.57 -2.37 -35.42
CA THR A 492 -1.85 -3.07 -36.48
C THR A 492 -1.12 -2.06 -37.35
N LEU A 493 0.21 -2.18 -37.45
CA LEU A 493 1.05 -1.35 -38.30
C LEU A 493 1.34 -2.07 -39.62
N ASN A 494 1.02 -1.41 -40.75
CA ASN A 494 1.28 -1.90 -42.12
C ASN A 494 2.35 -1.07 -42.81
#